data_48cb88864e3a31eb1cfa8f4d085729c2
#
_entry.id   48cb88864e3a31eb1cfa8f4d085729c2
#
_cell.length_a   1.000
_cell.length_b   1.000
_cell.length_c   1.000
_cell.angle_alpha   90.00
_cell.angle_beta   90.00
_cell.angle_gamma   90.00
#
_symmetry.space_group_name_H-M   'P 1'
#
loop_
_entity.id
_entity.type
_entity.pdbx_description
1 polymer ?
#
loop_
_entity_poly.entity_id
_entity_poly.type
_entity_poly.pdbx_seq_one_letter_code
_entity_poly.pdbx_strand_id
1 'polypeptide(L)'
;MAYDYQYVKDMTPEGYTFPSHRLKRTWFDVVGGFVSPVSDAYKKRGLAPAHHRIRMCELATENASKWLMVDPWEAESPTYIPTARVLDHFDYEINQVMGGIECSDGTRVPAKIVLLAGADLVQTLSTPDLWDARDVDHILGDYGVFVLERTGTELDSALVSLRQWEKNIHVIRQVINNDISSTKVRLLLKRDMSIDYLIPDDVVSYIYENDLYRELDQPNDIKGKQKAGQSSAAAGMGKG
;
A
#
# COMPACT_ATOMS: atom_id res chain seq x y z
N MET A 1 15.91 7.82 -14.81
CA MET A 1 15.87 9.21 -14.30
C MET A 1 16.56 9.21 -12.96
N ALA A 2 17.67 9.89 -12.81
CA ALA A 2 18.33 10.02 -11.51
C ALA A 2 17.48 10.99 -10.66
N TYR A 3 16.91 10.49 -9.57
CA TYR A 3 16.23 11.34 -8.60
C TYR A 3 17.26 12.25 -7.95
N ASP A 4 16.96 13.56 -7.89
CA ASP A 4 17.89 14.56 -7.35
C ASP A 4 18.02 14.34 -5.84
N TYR A 5 19.18 13.87 -5.42
CA TYR A 5 19.52 13.54 -4.03
C TYR A 5 19.43 14.75 -3.07
N GLN A 6 19.53 15.96 -3.61
CA GLN A 6 19.36 17.20 -2.87
C GLN A 6 17.96 17.27 -2.23
N TYR A 7 16.98 16.66 -2.88
CA TYR A 7 15.58 16.66 -2.44
C TYR A 7 15.35 15.91 -1.12
N VAL A 8 16.05 14.81 -0.88
CA VAL A 8 15.94 14.05 0.37
C VAL A 8 16.62 14.77 1.53
N LYS A 9 17.73 15.50 1.27
CA LYS A 9 18.49 16.24 2.26
C LYS A 9 17.71 17.46 2.80
N ASP A 10 16.97 18.13 1.93
CA ASP A 10 16.15 19.31 2.30
C ASP A 10 14.82 18.94 2.95
N MET A 11 14.44 17.65 2.94
CA MET A 11 13.14 17.17 3.41
C MET A 11 13.10 16.74 4.87
N THR A 12 14.24 16.64 5.56
CA THR A 12 14.25 16.43 7.00
C THR A 12 14.03 17.78 7.70
N PRO A 13 12.85 18.08 8.27
CA PRO A 13 12.68 19.29 9.05
C PRO A 13 13.65 19.22 10.23
N GLU A 14 14.56 20.17 10.35
CA GLU A 14 15.30 20.39 11.59
C GLU A 14 14.28 20.41 12.73
N GLY A 15 14.35 19.42 13.62
CA GLY A 15 13.53 19.37 14.83
C GLY A 15 12.23 18.56 14.77
N TYR A 16 11.88 17.88 13.70
CA TYR A 16 10.75 16.92 13.75
C TYR A 16 11.23 15.58 14.32
N THR A 17 11.30 15.51 15.64
CA THR A 17 11.35 14.24 16.34
C THR A 17 9.93 13.72 16.50
N PHE A 18 9.60 12.58 15.89
CA PHE A 18 8.47 11.80 16.35
C PHE A 18 8.59 11.70 17.88
N PRO A 19 7.47 11.86 18.65
CA PRO A 19 7.53 11.78 20.10
C PRO A 19 8.10 10.41 20.49
N SER A 20 9.39 10.35 20.72
CA SER A 20 10.20 9.15 20.97
C SER A 20 9.81 8.39 22.23
N HIS A 21 8.91 8.94 23.05
CA HIS A 21 8.61 8.43 24.36
C HIS A 21 7.51 7.37 24.42
N ARG A 22 6.98 6.89 23.29
CA ARG A 22 5.91 5.85 23.32
C ARG A 22 6.12 4.60 22.48
N LEU A 23 7.12 4.53 21.62
CA LEU A 23 7.53 3.29 21.01
C LEU A 23 8.61 2.64 21.89
N LYS A 24 8.22 2.16 23.05
CA LYS A 24 9.14 1.67 24.11
C LYS A 24 10.03 0.47 23.72
N ARG A 25 10.05 0.01 22.46
CA ARG A 25 10.84 -1.18 22.06
C ARG A 25 11.53 -1.11 20.71
N THR A 26 11.29 -0.09 19.87
CA THR A 26 11.98 0.02 18.59
C THR A 26 12.34 1.48 18.35
N TRP A 27 13.64 1.74 18.23
CA TRP A 27 14.15 3.05 17.88
C TRP A 27 14.36 3.05 16.37
N PHE A 28 13.48 3.72 15.63
CA PHE A 28 13.65 3.96 14.21
C PHE A 28 13.63 5.47 13.98
N ASP A 29 14.65 5.96 13.30
CA ASP A 29 14.62 7.29 12.70
C ASP A 29 14.05 7.14 11.30
N VAL A 30 12.81 7.62 11.11
CA VAL A 30 12.16 7.59 9.79
C VAL A 30 12.73 8.73 8.95
N VAL A 31 13.50 8.40 7.93
CA VAL A 31 14.19 9.37 7.07
C VAL A 31 13.43 9.65 5.76
N GLY A 32 12.52 8.78 5.37
CA GLY A 32 11.70 8.95 4.17
C GLY A 32 10.62 7.88 4.07
N GLY A 33 9.65 8.11 3.20
CA GLY A 33 8.60 7.16 2.88
C GLY A 33 8.25 7.24 1.40
N PHE A 34 7.94 6.08 0.81
CA PHE A 34 7.55 5.98 -0.59
C PHE A 34 6.13 5.46 -0.72
N VAL A 35 5.36 6.10 -1.59
CA VAL A 35 4.06 5.63 -2.04
C VAL A 35 4.26 5.01 -3.42
N SER A 36 4.14 3.68 -3.52
CA SER A 36 4.28 2.91 -4.76
C SER A 36 2.90 2.45 -5.24
N PRO A 37 2.30 3.09 -6.23
CA PRO A 37 1.03 2.64 -6.79
C PRO A 37 1.23 1.36 -7.63
N VAL A 38 0.34 0.37 -7.44
CA VAL A 38 0.42 -0.91 -8.15
C VAL A 38 0.26 -0.75 -9.68
N SER A 39 0.88 -1.62 -10.46
CA SER A 39 0.70 -1.67 -11.93
C SER A 39 -0.75 -1.95 -12.34
N ASP A 40 -1.15 -1.46 -13.52
CA ASP A 40 -2.43 -1.81 -14.15
C ASP A 40 -2.53 -3.31 -14.49
N ALA A 41 -1.39 -4.00 -14.63
CA ALA A 41 -1.32 -5.44 -14.81
C ALA A 41 -1.88 -6.24 -13.63
N TYR A 42 -2.03 -5.64 -12.44
CA TYR A 42 -2.71 -6.24 -11.28
C TYR A 42 -4.20 -6.50 -11.52
N LYS A 43 -4.82 -5.80 -12.50
CA LYS A 43 -6.20 -5.99 -12.97
C LYS A 43 -7.26 -6.00 -11.85
N LYS A 44 -7.04 -5.28 -10.77
CA LYS A 44 -8.03 -5.16 -9.70
C LYS A 44 -9.20 -4.30 -10.17
N ARG A 45 -10.40 -4.88 -10.10
CA ARG A 45 -11.64 -4.17 -10.49
C ARG A 45 -11.82 -2.86 -9.71
N GLY A 46 -12.17 -1.80 -10.43
CA GLY A 46 -12.44 -0.48 -9.84
C GLY A 46 -11.20 0.34 -9.51
N LEU A 47 -10.01 -0.03 -10.00
CA LEU A 47 -8.86 0.88 -10.02
C LEU A 47 -8.94 1.80 -11.24
N ALA A 48 -8.67 3.09 -11.05
CA ALA A 48 -8.37 4.00 -12.15
C ALA A 48 -7.06 3.60 -12.83
N PRO A 49 -6.83 3.96 -14.10
CA PRO A 49 -5.56 3.79 -14.79
C PRO A 49 -4.37 4.32 -13.99
N ALA A 50 -3.21 3.69 -14.17
CA ALA A 50 -2.01 3.96 -13.37
C ALA A 50 -1.63 5.45 -13.33
N HIS A 51 -1.68 6.15 -14.47
CA HIS A 51 -1.34 7.57 -14.53
C HIS A 51 -2.22 8.46 -13.63
N HIS A 52 -3.52 8.15 -13.50
CA HIS A 52 -4.39 8.85 -12.56
C HIS A 52 -4.02 8.53 -11.11
N ARG A 53 -3.67 7.28 -10.81
CA ARG A 53 -3.30 6.87 -9.45
C ARG A 53 -1.97 7.48 -9.02
N ILE A 54 -0.98 7.53 -9.94
CA ILE A 54 0.28 8.25 -9.72
C ILE A 54 -0.03 9.71 -9.41
N ARG A 55 -0.80 10.40 -10.27
CA ARG A 55 -1.10 11.82 -10.07
C ARG A 55 -1.86 12.11 -8.77
N MET A 56 -2.82 11.27 -8.39
CA MET A 56 -3.50 11.41 -7.09
C MET A 56 -2.55 11.22 -5.91
N CYS A 57 -1.59 10.30 -6.00
CA CYS A 57 -0.57 10.13 -4.96
C CYS A 57 0.37 11.36 -4.87
N GLU A 58 0.80 11.90 -6.02
CA GLU A 58 1.60 13.14 -6.07
C GLU A 58 0.87 14.30 -5.39
N LEU A 59 -0.39 14.58 -5.80
CA LEU A 59 -1.21 15.62 -5.21
C LEU A 59 -1.41 15.44 -3.70
N ALA A 60 -1.56 14.19 -3.25
CA ALA A 60 -1.71 13.88 -1.84
C ALA A 60 -0.43 14.14 -1.03
N THR A 61 0.75 14.02 -1.66
CA THR A 61 2.05 14.17 -0.97
C THR A 61 2.63 15.57 -1.08
N GLU A 62 2.42 16.28 -2.19
CA GLU A 62 3.00 17.60 -2.48
C GLU A 62 2.82 18.62 -1.34
N ASN A 63 1.61 18.69 -0.76
CA ASN A 63 1.29 19.67 0.29
C ASN A 63 1.15 19.06 1.69
N ALA A 64 1.12 17.73 1.80
CA ALA A 64 0.86 17.04 3.06
C ALA A 64 2.13 16.65 3.81
N SER A 65 3.25 16.48 3.10
CA SER A 65 4.45 15.93 3.71
C SER A 65 5.72 16.34 2.95
N LYS A 66 6.79 16.62 3.71
CA LYS A 66 8.12 16.89 3.15
C LYS A 66 9.01 15.65 3.06
N TRP A 67 8.55 14.52 3.56
CA TRP A 67 9.33 13.26 3.64
C TRP A 67 8.68 12.08 2.90
N LEU A 68 7.45 12.27 2.37
CA LEU A 68 6.78 11.29 1.52
C LEU A 68 7.04 11.60 0.05
N MET A 69 7.36 10.58 -0.71
CA MET A 69 7.64 10.65 -2.15
C MET A 69 6.76 9.64 -2.88
N VAL A 70 6.49 9.89 -4.15
CA VAL A 70 5.81 8.93 -5.02
C VAL A 70 6.82 8.29 -5.95
N ASP A 71 6.85 6.96 -5.96
CA ASP A 71 7.62 6.20 -6.93
C ASP A 71 6.69 5.57 -7.97
N PRO A 72 6.78 5.97 -9.24
CA PRO A 72 5.93 5.43 -10.31
C PRO A 72 6.43 4.08 -10.87
N TRP A 73 7.61 3.60 -10.48
CA TRP A 73 8.28 2.43 -11.07
C TRP A 73 7.40 1.18 -11.15
N GLU A 74 6.70 0.83 -10.06
CA GLU A 74 5.77 -0.30 -10.06
C GLU A 74 4.57 -0.03 -10.98
N ALA A 75 4.00 1.16 -10.91
CA ALA A 75 2.80 1.53 -11.65
C ALA A 75 3.02 1.59 -13.17
N GLU A 76 4.21 1.95 -13.61
CA GLU A 76 4.61 2.03 -15.03
C GLU A 76 5.03 0.67 -15.60
N SER A 77 5.16 -0.36 -14.77
CA SER A 77 5.52 -1.69 -15.24
C SER A 77 4.40 -2.29 -16.10
N PRO A 78 4.74 -2.88 -17.28
CA PRO A 78 3.76 -3.58 -18.11
C PRO A 78 3.28 -4.91 -17.51
N THR A 79 3.93 -5.39 -16.45
CA THR A 79 3.64 -6.64 -15.76
C THR A 79 3.39 -6.39 -14.28
N TYR A 80 2.65 -7.30 -13.65
CA TYR A 80 2.49 -7.28 -12.19
C TYR A 80 3.84 -7.52 -11.49
N ILE A 81 4.13 -6.69 -10.51
CA ILE A 81 5.34 -6.80 -9.67
C ILE A 81 4.91 -7.24 -8.27
N PRO A 82 5.42 -8.37 -7.74
CA PRO A 82 5.18 -8.77 -6.36
C PRO A 82 5.77 -7.76 -5.37
N THR A 83 5.11 -7.58 -4.22
CA THR A 83 5.53 -6.63 -3.17
C THR A 83 6.97 -6.86 -2.71
N ALA A 84 7.44 -8.11 -2.66
CA ALA A 84 8.83 -8.43 -2.34
C ALA A 84 9.81 -7.75 -3.31
N ARG A 85 9.49 -7.75 -4.61
CA ARG A 85 10.31 -7.10 -5.63
C ARG A 85 10.25 -5.58 -5.59
N VAL A 86 9.14 -5.01 -5.14
CA VAL A 86 9.04 -3.57 -4.90
C VAL A 86 9.97 -3.15 -3.75
N LEU A 87 10.04 -3.95 -2.69
CA LEU A 87 10.99 -3.71 -1.59
C LEU A 87 12.44 -3.87 -2.03
N ASP A 88 12.75 -4.90 -2.85
CA ASP A 88 14.08 -5.09 -3.47
C ASP A 88 14.50 -3.87 -4.30
N HIS A 89 13.55 -3.29 -5.07
CA HIS A 89 13.80 -2.08 -5.84
C HIS A 89 14.24 -0.92 -4.94
N PHE A 90 13.49 -0.63 -3.87
CA PHE A 90 13.86 0.43 -2.94
C PHE A 90 15.19 0.17 -2.22
N ASP A 91 15.45 -1.07 -1.82
CA ASP A 91 16.73 -1.43 -1.21
C ASP A 91 17.89 -1.20 -2.17
N TYR A 92 17.75 -1.63 -3.42
CA TYR A 92 18.75 -1.45 -4.45
C TYR A 92 19.00 0.03 -4.75
N GLU A 93 17.96 0.82 -5.01
CA GLU A 93 18.09 2.25 -5.35
C GLU A 93 18.71 3.03 -4.18
N ILE A 94 18.24 2.84 -2.96
CA ILE A 94 18.71 3.61 -1.81
C ILE A 94 20.09 3.13 -1.36
N ASN A 95 20.31 1.83 -1.20
CA ASN A 95 21.52 1.34 -0.57
C ASN A 95 22.66 1.04 -1.54
N GLN A 96 22.35 0.65 -2.80
CA GLN A 96 23.39 0.34 -3.79
C GLN A 96 23.65 1.52 -4.73
N VAL A 97 22.60 2.11 -5.32
CA VAL A 97 22.77 3.19 -6.29
C VAL A 97 23.15 4.49 -5.57
N MET A 98 22.39 4.87 -4.53
CA MET A 98 22.65 6.10 -3.78
C MET A 98 23.72 5.93 -2.68
N GLY A 99 24.09 4.70 -2.35
CA GLY A 99 25.10 4.39 -1.32
C GLY A 99 24.61 4.64 0.10
N GLY A 100 23.32 4.57 0.35
CA GLY A 100 22.69 4.75 1.66
C GLY A 100 22.31 6.21 1.96
N ILE A 101 21.94 6.45 3.21
CA ILE A 101 21.52 7.77 3.74
C ILE A 101 22.73 8.54 4.24
N GLU A 102 22.84 9.80 3.86
CA GLU A 102 23.88 10.71 4.37
C GLU A 102 23.51 11.24 5.75
N CYS A 103 24.39 11.02 6.72
CA CYS A 103 24.26 11.53 8.07
C CYS A 103 24.79 12.97 8.16
N SER A 104 24.43 13.68 9.24
CA SER A 104 24.86 15.07 9.49
C SER A 104 26.39 15.27 9.57
N ASP A 105 27.13 14.20 9.86
CA ASP A 105 28.60 14.19 9.90
C ASP A 105 29.24 13.87 8.53
N GLY A 106 28.43 13.73 7.47
CA GLY A 106 28.87 13.39 6.12
C GLY A 106 29.14 11.91 5.89
N THR A 107 28.95 11.06 6.89
CA THR A 107 29.02 9.61 6.70
C THR A 107 27.76 9.08 6.01
N ARG A 108 27.85 7.93 5.33
CA ARG A 108 26.71 7.26 4.74
C ARG A 108 26.44 5.94 5.44
N VAL A 109 25.19 5.70 5.74
CA VAL A 109 24.73 4.47 6.39
C VAL A 109 23.64 3.80 5.56
N PRO A 110 23.58 2.48 5.50
CA PRO A 110 22.49 1.78 4.83
C PRO A 110 21.14 2.11 5.47
N ALA A 111 20.12 2.39 4.66
CA ALA A 111 18.75 2.51 5.14
C ALA A 111 18.13 1.12 5.31
N LYS A 112 17.40 0.90 6.39
CA LYS A 112 16.54 -0.28 6.49
C LYS A 112 15.21 0.01 5.80
N ILE A 113 14.90 -0.75 4.77
CA ILE A 113 13.61 -0.70 4.10
C ILE A 113 12.59 -1.50 4.93
N VAL A 114 11.41 -0.93 5.16
CA VAL A 114 10.35 -1.58 5.95
C VAL A 114 9.01 -1.34 5.24
N LEU A 115 8.21 -2.38 5.09
CA LEU A 115 6.86 -2.28 4.54
C LEU A 115 5.93 -1.59 5.55
N LEU A 116 5.19 -0.56 5.13
CA LEU A 116 4.07 -0.01 5.91
C LEU A 116 2.76 -0.59 5.38
N ALA A 117 2.03 -1.28 6.22
CA ALA A 117 0.81 -1.98 5.82
C ALA A 117 -0.33 -1.80 6.83
N GLY A 118 -1.57 -1.87 6.35
CA GLY A 118 -2.73 -2.03 7.23
C GLY A 118 -2.85 -3.47 7.75
N ALA A 119 -3.56 -3.65 8.86
CA ALA A 119 -3.79 -4.97 9.44
C ALA A 119 -4.43 -5.96 8.45
N ASP A 120 -5.29 -5.48 7.53
CA ASP A 120 -5.90 -6.32 6.49
C ASP A 120 -4.86 -7.02 5.60
N LEU A 121 -3.78 -6.33 5.21
CA LEU A 121 -2.70 -6.93 4.41
C LEU A 121 -1.97 -8.01 5.22
N VAL A 122 -1.68 -7.73 6.50
CA VAL A 122 -0.97 -8.68 7.37
C VAL A 122 -1.79 -9.95 7.59
N GLN A 123 -3.13 -9.83 7.67
CA GLN A 123 -4.01 -11.00 7.69
C GLN A 123 -3.88 -11.83 6.41
N THR A 124 -3.71 -11.21 5.24
CA THR A 124 -3.48 -11.96 4.00
C THR A 124 -2.13 -12.67 4.00
N LEU A 125 -1.07 -12.08 4.56
CA LEU A 125 0.24 -12.72 4.71
C LEU A 125 0.20 -13.97 5.61
N SER A 126 -0.72 -13.99 6.59
CA SER A 126 -0.94 -15.14 7.47
C SER A 126 -1.83 -16.23 6.86
N THR A 127 -2.45 -15.97 5.71
CA THR A 127 -3.37 -16.92 5.06
C THR A 127 -2.57 -17.88 4.18
N PRO A 128 -2.66 -19.22 4.43
CA PRO A 128 -1.97 -20.21 3.63
C PRO A 128 -2.31 -20.10 2.14
N ASP A 129 -1.32 -20.34 1.28
CA ASP A 129 -1.44 -20.39 -0.19
C ASP A 129 -1.91 -19.10 -0.88
N LEU A 130 -2.06 -17.99 -0.14
CA LEU A 130 -2.43 -16.70 -0.75
C LEU A 130 -1.21 -15.94 -1.26
N TRP A 131 -0.07 -16.14 -0.62
CA TRP A 131 1.23 -15.57 -1.00
C TRP A 131 2.24 -16.70 -1.22
N ASP A 132 3.23 -16.48 -2.10
CA ASP A 132 4.40 -17.38 -2.15
C ASP A 132 5.12 -17.33 -0.78
N ALA A 133 5.35 -18.49 -0.20
CA ALA A 133 5.99 -18.58 1.11
C ALA A 133 7.38 -17.92 1.15
N ARG A 134 8.10 -17.94 0.03
CA ARG A 134 9.41 -17.29 -0.11
C ARG A 134 9.26 -15.76 -0.08
N ASP A 135 8.21 -15.22 -0.69
CA ASP A 135 7.95 -13.77 -0.65
C ASP A 135 7.57 -13.35 0.77
N VAL A 136 6.77 -14.13 1.50
CA VAL A 136 6.44 -13.86 2.91
C VAL A 136 7.69 -13.87 3.77
N ASP A 137 8.55 -14.88 3.61
CA ASP A 137 9.81 -14.99 4.36
C ASP A 137 10.74 -13.81 4.05
N HIS A 138 10.87 -13.44 2.78
CA HIS A 138 11.68 -12.30 2.34
C HIS A 138 11.14 -10.96 2.85
N ILE A 139 9.83 -10.71 2.72
CA ILE A 139 9.21 -9.46 3.22
C ILE A 139 9.37 -9.34 4.74
N LEU A 140 9.01 -10.39 5.49
CA LEU A 140 9.00 -10.33 6.95
C LEU A 140 10.37 -10.60 7.57
N GLY A 141 11.20 -11.44 6.94
CA GLY A 141 12.53 -11.80 7.42
C GLY A 141 13.56 -10.72 7.18
N ASP A 142 13.67 -10.23 5.95
CA ASP A 142 14.71 -9.29 5.55
C ASP A 142 14.30 -7.83 5.76
N TYR A 143 13.07 -7.46 5.37
CA TYR A 143 12.58 -6.08 5.45
C TYR A 143 11.84 -5.78 6.75
N GLY A 144 10.84 -6.59 7.08
CA GLY A 144 9.93 -6.36 8.20
C GLY A 144 8.72 -5.49 7.82
N VAL A 145 7.81 -5.31 8.77
CA VAL A 145 6.56 -4.57 8.53
C VAL A 145 6.17 -3.70 9.70
N PHE A 146 5.78 -2.46 9.42
CA PHE A 146 4.98 -1.61 10.29
C PHE A 146 3.51 -1.85 10.00
N VAL A 147 2.75 -2.27 11.00
CA VAL A 147 1.33 -2.61 10.88
C VAL A 147 0.48 -1.53 11.52
N LEU A 148 -0.30 -0.83 10.70
CA LEU A 148 -1.32 0.07 11.23
C LEU A 148 -2.55 -0.75 11.64
N GLU A 149 -2.76 -0.87 12.95
CA GLU A 149 -3.94 -1.53 13.51
C GLU A 149 -5.13 -0.59 13.42
N ARG A 150 -6.22 -1.06 12.78
CA ARG A 150 -7.52 -0.39 12.79
C ARG A 150 -8.44 -1.08 13.78
N THR A 151 -9.34 -0.31 14.39
CA THR A 151 -10.35 -0.87 15.30
C THR A 151 -11.19 -1.94 14.59
N GLY A 152 -11.34 -3.10 15.24
CA GLY A 152 -12.16 -4.21 14.72
C GLY A 152 -11.44 -5.18 13.79
N THR A 153 -10.11 -5.08 13.63
CA THR A 153 -9.32 -6.11 12.93
C THR A 153 -8.82 -7.15 13.95
N GLU A 154 -9.06 -8.43 13.64
CA GLU A 154 -8.51 -9.55 14.43
C GLU A 154 -7.04 -9.78 14.05
N LEU A 155 -6.17 -8.85 14.43
CA LEU A 155 -4.75 -8.92 14.13
C LEU A 155 -4.04 -10.00 14.96
N ASP A 156 -4.53 -10.28 16.17
CA ASP A 156 -3.87 -11.22 17.10
C ASP A 156 -3.75 -12.63 16.52
N SER A 157 -4.77 -13.12 15.82
CA SER A 157 -4.73 -14.43 15.16
C SER A 157 -3.70 -14.49 14.03
N ALA A 158 -3.58 -13.43 13.25
CA ALA A 158 -2.58 -13.31 12.19
C ALA A 158 -1.16 -13.29 12.76
N LEU A 159 -0.94 -12.54 13.86
CA LEU A 159 0.36 -12.47 14.53
C LEU A 159 0.82 -13.80 15.09
N VAL A 160 -0.10 -14.64 15.58
CA VAL A 160 0.23 -16.01 16.04
C VAL A 160 0.82 -16.83 14.89
N SER A 161 0.23 -16.75 13.69
CA SER A 161 0.72 -17.49 12.51
C SER A 161 2.07 -16.95 12.01
N LEU A 162 2.35 -15.67 12.24
CA LEU A 162 3.57 -14.98 11.80
C LEU A 162 4.65 -14.90 12.90
N ARG A 163 4.51 -15.64 13.99
CA ARG A 163 5.36 -15.56 15.19
C ARG A 163 6.85 -15.73 14.92
N GLN A 164 7.23 -16.49 13.91
CA GLN A 164 8.64 -16.68 13.57
C GLN A 164 9.34 -15.38 13.17
N TRP A 165 8.60 -14.38 12.67
CA TRP A 165 9.09 -13.04 12.31
C TRP A 165 8.70 -11.94 13.30
N GLU A 166 8.23 -12.30 14.51
CA GLU A 166 7.70 -11.36 15.53
C GLU A 166 8.63 -10.16 15.76
N LYS A 167 9.95 -10.37 15.69
CA LYS A 167 10.95 -9.31 15.91
C LYS A 167 10.94 -8.22 14.82
N ASN A 168 10.44 -8.55 13.63
CA ASN A 168 10.38 -7.67 12.47
C ASN A 168 8.97 -7.12 12.21
N ILE A 169 7.99 -7.48 13.04
CA ILE A 169 6.60 -7.00 12.94
C ILE A 169 6.35 -5.95 14.02
N HIS A 170 6.12 -4.72 13.62
CA HIS A 170 5.95 -3.58 14.52
C HIS A 170 4.52 -3.05 14.44
N VAL A 171 3.70 -3.36 15.44
CA VAL A 171 2.28 -2.94 15.48
C VAL A 171 2.17 -1.51 15.99
N ILE A 172 1.57 -0.64 15.19
CA ILE A 172 1.26 0.75 15.51
C ILE A 172 -0.24 0.87 15.75
N ARG A 173 -0.62 1.11 17.01
CA ARG A 173 -2.01 1.33 17.39
C ARG A 173 -2.42 2.77 17.12
N GLN A 174 -3.52 2.95 16.39
CA GLN A 174 -4.08 4.27 16.17
C GLN A 174 -4.72 4.80 17.46
N VAL A 175 -4.34 6.02 17.87
CA VAL A 175 -4.96 6.71 19.02
C VAL A 175 -6.34 7.26 18.64
N ILE A 176 -6.49 7.72 17.40
CA ILE A 176 -7.75 8.20 16.83
C ILE A 176 -8.13 7.25 15.70
N ASN A 177 -9.34 6.71 15.80
CA ASN A 177 -9.85 5.79 14.79
C ASN A 177 -10.12 6.53 13.49
N ASN A 178 -9.49 6.09 12.41
CA ASN A 178 -9.78 6.52 11.06
C ASN A 178 -10.10 5.29 10.21
N ASP A 179 -11.36 5.13 9.84
CA ASP A 179 -11.85 4.02 9.04
C ASP A 179 -12.09 4.39 7.56
N ILE A 180 -11.63 5.57 7.13
CA ILE A 180 -11.63 5.98 5.73
C ILE A 180 -10.77 5.01 4.94
N SER A 181 -11.32 4.52 3.82
CA SER A 181 -10.62 3.65 2.89
C SER A 181 -10.94 4.02 1.45
N SER A 182 -10.04 3.69 0.53
CA SER A 182 -10.26 3.93 -0.89
C SER A 182 -11.52 3.22 -1.42
N THR A 183 -11.91 2.11 -0.82
CA THR A 183 -13.16 1.41 -1.15
C THR A 183 -14.39 2.22 -0.73
N LYS A 184 -14.38 2.80 0.49
CA LYS A 184 -15.47 3.67 0.96
C LYS A 184 -15.56 4.94 0.13
N VAL A 185 -14.43 5.60 -0.16
CA VAL A 185 -14.40 6.80 -1.00
C VAL A 185 -14.99 6.52 -2.39
N ARG A 186 -14.56 5.44 -3.05
CA ARG A 186 -15.14 5.05 -4.35
C ARG A 186 -16.62 4.70 -4.28
N LEU A 187 -17.09 4.12 -3.16
CA LEU A 187 -18.50 3.83 -2.95
C LEU A 187 -19.33 5.12 -2.83
N LEU A 188 -18.83 6.14 -2.14
CA LEU A 188 -19.48 7.46 -2.04
C LEU A 188 -19.58 8.08 -3.42
N LEU A 189 -18.51 8.12 -4.19
CA LEU A 189 -18.51 8.65 -5.57
C LEU A 189 -19.51 7.94 -6.48
N LYS A 190 -19.60 6.61 -6.42
CA LYS A 190 -20.59 5.82 -7.15
C LYS A 190 -22.04 6.14 -6.75
N ARG A 191 -22.26 6.64 -5.55
CA ARG A 191 -23.57 7.06 -5.02
C ARG A 191 -23.84 8.54 -5.18
N ASP A 192 -22.99 9.25 -5.92
CA ASP A 192 -23.04 10.70 -6.09
C ASP A 192 -23.05 11.47 -4.75
N MET A 193 -22.29 10.94 -3.77
CA MET A 193 -22.12 11.57 -2.46
C MET A 193 -20.78 12.30 -2.40
N SER A 194 -20.74 13.44 -1.67
CA SER A 194 -19.52 14.21 -1.47
C SER A 194 -18.45 13.39 -0.74
N ILE A 195 -17.20 13.59 -1.16
CA ILE A 195 -15.99 13.06 -0.54
C ILE A 195 -15.13 14.18 0.08
N ASP A 196 -15.67 15.39 0.17
CA ASP A 196 -14.99 16.54 0.78
C ASP A 196 -14.60 16.20 2.23
N TYR A 197 -13.45 16.71 2.66
CA TYR A 197 -12.88 16.46 3.98
C TYR A 197 -12.49 15.01 4.32
N LEU A 198 -12.67 14.06 3.39
CA LEU A 198 -12.29 12.66 3.59
C LEU A 198 -10.89 12.34 3.08
N ILE A 199 -10.44 13.06 2.07
CA ILE A 199 -9.13 12.96 1.43
C ILE A 199 -8.65 14.38 1.08
N PRO A 200 -7.36 14.57 0.73
CA PRO A 200 -6.83 15.89 0.39
C PRO A 200 -7.62 16.60 -0.72
N ASP A 201 -7.84 17.90 -0.55
CA ASP A 201 -8.70 18.71 -1.46
C ASP A 201 -8.21 18.70 -2.91
N ASP A 202 -6.88 18.71 -3.15
CA ASP A 202 -6.32 18.61 -4.49
C ASP A 202 -6.65 17.28 -5.18
N VAL A 203 -6.71 16.20 -4.38
CA VAL A 203 -7.13 14.88 -4.88
C VAL A 203 -8.63 14.85 -5.17
N VAL A 204 -9.44 15.49 -4.31
CA VAL A 204 -10.89 15.64 -4.54
C VAL A 204 -11.15 16.37 -5.86
N SER A 205 -10.51 17.52 -6.06
CA SER A 205 -10.61 18.33 -7.28
C SER A 205 -10.22 17.52 -8.51
N TYR A 206 -9.10 16.83 -8.46
CA TYR A 206 -8.62 15.98 -9.55
C TYR A 206 -9.60 14.86 -9.92
N ILE A 207 -10.19 14.19 -8.92
CA ILE A 207 -11.20 13.14 -9.13
C ILE A 207 -12.41 13.69 -9.87
N TYR A 208 -12.91 14.86 -9.47
CA TYR A 208 -14.08 15.49 -10.11
C TYR A 208 -13.77 16.01 -11.51
N GLU A 209 -12.62 16.64 -11.74
CA GLU A 209 -12.18 17.13 -13.04
C GLU A 209 -12.00 16.03 -14.09
N ASN A 210 -11.64 14.82 -13.64
CA ASN A 210 -11.41 13.67 -14.53
C ASN A 210 -12.55 12.64 -14.49
N ASP A 211 -13.69 12.94 -13.87
CA ASP A 211 -14.87 12.06 -13.75
C ASP A 211 -14.53 10.64 -13.25
N LEU A 212 -13.55 10.53 -12.35
CA LEU A 212 -13.09 9.23 -11.88
C LEU A 212 -14.13 8.59 -10.95
N TYR A 213 -14.29 7.27 -11.07
CA TYR A 213 -15.10 6.41 -10.20
C TYR A 213 -16.63 6.69 -10.21
N ARG A 214 -17.14 7.51 -11.13
CA ARG A 214 -18.56 7.83 -11.24
C ARG A 214 -19.36 6.83 -12.08
N GLU A 215 -18.72 5.96 -12.85
CA GLU A 215 -19.42 4.95 -13.63
C GLU A 215 -20.21 4.02 -12.70
N LEU A 216 -21.53 4.11 -12.80
CA LEU A 216 -22.46 3.10 -12.30
C LEU A 216 -22.11 1.80 -13.03
N ASP A 217 -21.88 0.71 -12.30
CA ASP A 217 -21.71 -0.63 -12.89
C ASP A 217 -22.84 -0.83 -13.93
N GLN A 218 -22.49 -0.94 -15.21
CA GLN A 218 -23.48 -1.19 -16.25
C GLN A 218 -24.27 -2.45 -15.92
N PRO A 219 -25.59 -2.53 -16.16
CA PRO A 219 -26.45 -3.65 -15.77
C PRO A 219 -26.08 -5.01 -16.38
N ASN A 220 -25.05 -5.09 -17.22
CA ASN A 220 -24.63 -6.33 -17.89
C ASN A 220 -23.91 -7.35 -17.01
N ASP A 221 -23.51 -7.02 -15.78
CA ASP A 221 -22.81 -7.96 -14.90
C ASP A 221 -23.73 -8.91 -14.12
N ILE A 222 -25.05 -8.72 -14.18
CA ILE A 222 -26.01 -9.63 -13.52
C ILE A 222 -26.27 -10.90 -14.34
N LYS A 223 -26.01 -10.88 -15.67
CA LYS A 223 -26.23 -12.05 -16.53
C LYS A 223 -25.16 -13.12 -16.47
N GLY A 224 -23.99 -12.84 -15.93
CA GLY A 224 -22.88 -13.79 -15.81
C GLY A 224 -23.06 -14.82 -14.67
N LYS A 225 -23.80 -14.47 -13.60
CA LYS A 225 -23.99 -15.36 -12.45
C LYS A 225 -25.13 -16.38 -12.59
N GLN A 226 -26.07 -16.16 -13.53
CA GLN A 226 -27.17 -17.10 -13.73
C GLN A 226 -26.88 -18.25 -14.71
N LYS A 227 -25.80 -18.16 -15.52
CA LYS A 227 -25.41 -19.27 -16.44
C LYS A 227 -24.46 -20.30 -15.82
N ALA A 228 -23.83 -20.02 -14.69
CA ALA A 228 -22.97 -20.98 -14.01
C ALA A 228 -23.73 -21.93 -13.07
N GLY A 229 -25.01 -21.66 -12.77
CA GLY A 229 -25.85 -22.48 -11.89
C GLY A 229 -26.74 -23.50 -12.59
N GLN A 230 -26.82 -23.52 -13.93
CA GLN A 230 -27.72 -24.40 -14.67
C GLN A 230 -27.04 -25.49 -15.50
N SER A 231 -25.72 -25.62 -15.45
CA SER A 231 -24.97 -26.62 -16.24
C SER A 231 -24.60 -27.91 -15.47
N SER A 232 -25.00 -28.07 -14.21
CA SER A 232 -24.67 -29.28 -13.43
C SER A 232 -25.84 -30.18 -13.09
N ALA A 233 -27.05 -29.94 -13.67
CA ALA A 233 -28.24 -30.73 -13.35
C ALA A 233 -28.78 -31.59 -14.50
N ALA A 234 -28.03 -31.77 -15.60
CA ALA A 234 -28.52 -32.54 -16.78
C ALA A 234 -27.51 -33.58 -17.30
N ALA A 235 -26.87 -34.36 -16.41
CA ALA A 235 -26.11 -35.55 -16.80
C ALA A 235 -26.21 -36.63 -15.74
N GLY A 236 -27.36 -37.30 -15.70
CA GLY A 236 -27.55 -38.40 -14.75
C GLY A 236 -28.90 -39.07 -14.85
N MET A 237 -29.35 -39.39 -16.08
CA MET A 237 -30.38 -40.43 -16.29
C MET A 237 -30.28 -40.95 -17.71
N GLY A 238 -29.76 -42.17 -17.87
CA GLY A 238 -29.87 -42.91 -19.10
C GLY A 238 -28.90 -44.07 -19.23
N LYS A 239 -29.44 -45.24 -18.96
CA LYS A 239 -29.04 -46.56 -19.45
C LYS A 239 -28.25 -47.47 -18.52
N GLY A 240 -28.99 -48.53 -18.18
CA GLY A 240 -28.50 -49.88 -18.03
C GLY A 240 -29.19 -50.60 -16.94
#